data_1e326bb302dae6fb3afc40761d39f364
#
_entry.id   1e326bb302dae6fb3afc40761d39f364
#
_cell.length_a   1.000
_cell.length_b   1.000
_cell.length_c   1.000
_cell.angle_alpha   90.00
_cell.angle_beta   90.00
_cell.angle_gamma   90.00
#
_symmetry.space_group_name_H-M   'P 1'
#
loop_
_entity.id
_entity.type
_entity.pdbx_description
1 polymer ?
#
loop_
_entity_poly.entity_id
_entity_poly.type
_entity_poly.pdbx_seq_one_letter_code
_entity_poly.pdbx_strand_id
1 'polypeptide(L)'
;MKTTARLITVIVVLTLILGSLFAWKMQQIKQQQALMSQAPPPSVVEATRVMEDSWPQSLSAIGSVRAVNGIRIANEMAGVVEHIEFESGQQVSAGDLLLKLNTDTDQAALETLKAEQRLALQQFERYSNLIRGKTISQSAFDEAKATLEAAEARVHEQQAILNKKRIRAPFDSIIGLRMVDLGQFLEVGTPIV
;
A
#
# COMPACT_ATOMS: atom_id res chain seq x y z
N MET A 1 -105.24 -54.57 -48.94
CA MET A 1 -105.15 -53.18 -48.64
C MET A 1 -104.64 -52.80 -47.20
N LYS A 2 -104.71 -53.69 -46.22
CA LYS A 2 -104.30 -53.42 -44.79
C LYS A 2 -102.77 -53.49 -44.54
N THR A 3 -102.07 -54.28 -45.37
CA THR A 3 -100.57 -54.52 -45.20
C THR A 3 -99.78 -53.38 -45.82
N THR A 4 -100.21 -52.79 -46.93
CA THR A 4 -99.52 -51.68 -47.58
C THR A 4 -99.62 -50.38 -46.75
N ALA A 5 -100.75 -50.10 -46.08
CA ALA A 5 -100.94 -48.99 -45.22
C ALA A 5 -100.00 -49.10 -43.95
N ARG A 6 -99.80 -50.32 -43.37
CA ARG A 6 -98.86 -50.50 -42.25
C ARG A 6 -97.41 -50.35 -42.64
N LEU A 7 -97.00 -50.69 -43.85
CA LEU A 7 -95.67 -50.54 -44.36
C LEU A 7 -95.32 -49.07 -44.57
N ILE A 8 -96.29 -48.27 -45.13
CA ILE A 8 -96.10 -46.80 -45.23
C ILE A 8 -95.98 -46.13 -43.92
N THR A 9 -96.81 -46.49 -42.91
CA THR A 9 -96.69 -45.90 -41.56
C THR A 9 -95.33 -46.24 -40.90
N VAL A 10 -94.80 -47.46 -41.05
CA VAL A 10 -93.47 -47.80 -40.52
C VAL A 10 -92.35 -47.01 -41.24
N ILE A 11 -92.44 -46.85 -42.55
CA ILE A 11 -91.42 -46.03 -43.27
C ILE A 11 -91.48 -44.57 -42.86
N VAL A 12 -92.69 -44.00 -42.67
CA VAL A 12 -92.82 -42.60 -42.20
C VAL A 12 -92.28 -42.43 -40.79
N VAL A 13 -92.54 -43.37 -39.87
CA VAL A 13 -91.98 -43.26 -38.49
C VAL A 13 -90.46 -43.43 -38.54
N LEU A 14 -89.93 -44.37 -39.36
CA LEU A 14 -88.49 -44.49 -39.45
C LEU A 14 -87.78 -43.28 -40.03
N THR A 15 -88.37 -42.60 -41.07
CA THR A 15 -87.82 -41.34 -41.62
C THR A 15 -87.89 -40.25 -40.64
N LEU A 16 -88.96 -40.12 -39.84
CA LEU A 16 -89.06 -39.13 -38.76
C LEU A 16 -87.98 -39.35 -37.67
N ILE A 17 -87.76 -40.57 -37.23
CA ILE A 17 -86.76 -40.93 -36.27
C ILE A 17 -85.36 -40.65 -36.80
N LEU A 18 -85.03 -41.02 -38.00
CA LEU A 18 -83.74 -40.73 -38.66
C LEU A 18 -83.53 -39.22 -38.87
N GLY A 19 -84.59 -38.51 -39.30
CA GLY A 19 -84.55 -37.06 -39.43
C GLY A 19 -84.32 -36.34 -38.13
N SER A 20 -84.95 -36.73 -37.04
CA SER A 20 -84.73 -36.15 -35.73
C SER A 20 -83.33 -36.45 -35.20
N LEU A 21 -82.81 -37.66 -35.37
CA LEU A 21 -81.44 -38.01 -35.03
C LEU A 21 -80.38 -37.17 -35.81
N PHE A 22 -80.65 -37.03 -37.14
CA PHE A 22 -79.79 -36.24 -37.98
C PHE A 22 -79.80 -34.71 -37.57
N ALA A 23 -80.98 -34.18 -37.30
CA ALA A 23 -81.09 -32.80 -36.85
C ALA A 23 -80.36 -32.59 -35.50
N TRP A 24 -80.49 -33.51 -34.54
CA TRP A 24 -79.81 -33.44 -33.25
C TRP A 24 -78.28 -33.56 -33.42
N LYS A 25 -77.79 -34.44 -34.27
CA LYS A 25 -76.40 -34.63 -34.60
C LYS A 25 -75.82 -33.38 -35.27
N MET A 26 -76.59 -32.76 -36.18
CA MET A 26 -76.19 -31.54 -36.86
C MET A 26 -76.07 -30.36 -35.90
N GLN A 27 -76.95 -30.30 -34.90
CA GLN A 27 -76.94 -29.25 -33.87
C GLN A 27 -75.71 -29.42 -32.93
N GLN A 28 -75.32 -30.67 -32.58
CA GLN A 28 -74.12 -30.92 -31.82
C GLN A 28 -72.85 -30.51 -32.57
N ILE A 29 -72.74 -30.80 -33.89
CA ILE A 29 -71.63 -30.44 -34.73
C ILE A 29 -71.48 -28.91 -34.81
N LYS A 30 -72.59 -28.17 -34.93
CA LYS A 30 -72.56 -26.70 -34.94
C LYS A 30 -72.11 -26.13 -33.61
N GLN A 31 -72.50 -26.72 -32.47
CA GLN A 31 -72.03 -26.28 -31.16
C GLN A 31 -70.53 -26.54 -30.96
N GLN A 32 -70.03 -27.70 -31.43
CA GLN A 32 -68.57 -28.00 -31.36
C GLN A 32 -67.75 -27.07 -32.25
N GLN A 33 -68.26 -26.73 -33.46
CA GLN A 33 -67.59 -25.76 -34.33
C GLN A 33 -67.58 -24.35 -33.75
N ALA A 34 -68.66 -23.91 -33.09
CA ALA A 34 -68.71 -22.64 -32.39
C ALA A 34 -67.70 -22.54 -31.25
N LEU A 35 -67.49 -23.66 -30.50
CA LEU A 35 -66.50 -23.73 -29.45
C LEU A 35 -65.05 -23.73 -30.00
N MET A 36 -64.82 -24.38 -31.15
CA MET A 36 -63.49 -24.41 -31.80
C MET A 36 -63.14 -23.08 -32.53
N SER A 37 -64.16 -22.28 -32.89
CA SER A 37 -63.94 -20.99 -33.53
C SER A 37 -63.67 -19.85 -32.56
N GLN A 38 -63.78 -20.09 -31.24
CA GLN A 38 -63.29 -19.13 -30.25
C GLN A 38 -61.76 -19.13 -30.28
N ALA A 39 -61.18 -18.05 -30.71
CA ALA A 39 -59.72 -17.83 -30.61
C ALA A 39 -59.26 -18.10 -29.17
N PRO A 40 -58.18 -18.84 -28.97
CA PRO A 40 -57.66 -19.06 -27.64
C PRO A 40 -57.45 -17.72 -26.95
N PRO A 41 -57.69 -17.63 -25.64
CA PRO A 41 -57.48 -16.37 -24.92
C PRO A 41 -56.01 -15.95 -25.08
N PRO A 42 -55.77 -14.65 -25.26
CA PRO A 42 -54.42 -14.15 -25.42
C PRO A 42 -53.54 -14.64 -24.22
N SER A 43 -52.41 -15.23 -24.55
CA SER A 43 -51.46 -15.61 -23.49
C SER A 43 -50.91 -14.38 -22.80
N VAL A 44 -50.99 -14.33 -21.49
CA VAL A 44 -50.36 -13.26 -20.71
C VAL A 44 -48.84 -13.48 -20.79
N VAL A 45 -48.15 -12.53 -21.44
CA VAL A 45 -46.70 -12.48 -21.48
C VAL A 45 -46.25 -11.36 -20.58
N GLU A 46 -45.30 -11.66 -19.71
CA GLU A 46 -44.62 -10.64 -18.90
C GLU A 46 -43.69 -9.85 -19.81
N ALA A 47 -43.92 -8.57 -19.94
CA ALA A 47 -43.09 -7.69 -20.73
C ALA A 47 -42.40 -6.69 -19.81
N THR A 48 -41.10 -6.68 -19.82
CA THR A 48 -40.29 -5.69 -19.12
C THR A 48 -39.76 -4.69 -20.11
N ARG A 49 -39.88 -3.39 -19.76
CA ARG A 49 -39.34 -2.33 -20.58
C ARG A 49 -37.81 -2.37 -20.51
N VAL A 50 -37.15 -2.54 -21.63
CA VAL A 50 -35.70 -2.44 -21.73
C VAL A 50 -35.29 -1.01 -21.40
N MET A 51 -34.48 -0.86 -20.36
CA MET A 51 -33.79 0.39 -20.03
C MET A 51 -32.37 0.30 -20.57
N GLU A 52 -31.94 1.39 -21.21
CA GLU A 52 -30.57 1.54 -21.67
C GLU A 52 -29.71 1.84 -20.42
N ASP A 53 -28.83 0.92 -20.06
CA ASP A 53 -27.89 1.09 -18.94
C ASP A 53 -26.46 1.12 -19.48
N SER A 54 -25.67 2.05 -18.93
CA SER A 54 -24.26 2.19 -19.32
C SER A 54 -23.40 1.37 -18.37
N TRP A 55 -22.83 0.30 -18.85
CA TRP A 55 -21.87 -0.50 -18.11
C TRP A 55 -20.46 0.02 -18.34
N PRO A 56 -19.88 0.77 -17.38
CA PRO A 56 -18.48 1.14 -17.49
C PRO A 56 -17.63 -0.14 -17.47
N GLN A 57 -16.84 -0.32 -18.51
CA GLN A 57 -15.85 -1.40 -18.50
C GLN A 57 -14.78 -1.07 -17.47
N SER A 58 -14.84 -1.69 -16.30
CA SER A 58 -13.80 -1.59 -15.29
C SER A 58 -12.91 -2.83 -15.36
N LEU A 59 -11.62 -2.60 -15.56
CA LEU A 59 -10.60 -3.63 -15.45
C LEU A 59 -10.01 -3.54 -14.04
N SER A 60 -10.23 -4.55 -13.23
CA SER A 60 -9.60 -4.66 -11.91
C SER A 60 -8.23 -5.33 -12.05
N ALA A 61 -7.17 -4.64 -11.65
CA ALA A 61 -5.83 -5.19 -11.64
C ALA A 61 -5.20 -5.02 -10.27
N ILE A 62 -4.49 -6.04 -9.80
CA ILE A 62 -3.70 -5.97 -8.58
C ILE A 62 -2.26 -5.68 -8.98
N GLY A 63 -1.66 -4.67 -8.37
CA GLY A 63 -0.27 -4.29 -8.60
C GLY A 63 0.42 -3.89 -7.30
N SER A 64 1.74 -4.00 -7.29
CA SER A 64 2.58 -3.49 -6.21
C SER A 64 3.19 -2.16 -6.62
N VAL A 65 3.04 -1.15 -5.81
CA VAL A 65 3.72 0.14 -6.01
C VAL A 65 5.07 0.06 -5.32
N ARG A 66 6.13 0.34 -6.07
CA ARG A 66 7.49 0.48 -5.53
C ARG A 66 8.00 1.88 -5.79
N ALA A 67 8.71 2.45 -4.83
CA ALA A 67 9.41 3.71 -5.03
C ALA A 67 10.46 3.55 -6.13
N VAL A 68 10.52 4.52 -7.06
CA VAL A 68 11.54 4.57 -8.12
C VAL A 68 12.90 4.87 -7.51
N ASN A 69 12.94 5.82 -6.55
CA ASN A 69 14.11 6.17 -5.77
C ASN A 69 13.77 5.96 -4.29
N GLY A 70 14.30 4.92 -3.72
CA GLY A 70 14.14 4.61 -2.30
C GLY A 70 15.42 4.00 -1.77
N ILE A 71 15.83 4.45 -0.59
CA ILE A 71 16.94 3.84 0.15
C ILE A 71 16.41 3.33 1.49
N ARG A 72 17.10 2.36 2.01
CA ARG A 72 16.90 1.92 3.39
C ARG A 72 17.94 2.63 4.26
N ILE A 73 17.47 3.42 5.21
CA ILE A 73 18.35 4.09 6.18
C ILE A 73 18.65 3.12 7.30
N ALA A 74 19.93 2.92 7.56
CA ALA A 74 20.43 2.09 8.65
C ALA A 74 21.47 2.89 9.48
N ASN A 75 21.65 2.50 10.75
CA ASN A 75 22.67 3.11 11.60
C ASN A 75 24.07 2.63 11.22
N GLU A 76 25.05 3.54 11.31
CA GLU A 76 26.47 3.23 11.09
C GLU A 76 27.21 2.88 12.38
N MET A 77 26.65 3.23 13.54
CA MET A 77 27.24 3.02 14.86
C MET A 77 26.24 2.33 15.77
N ALA A 78 26.70 1.39 16.57
CA ALA A 78 25.86 0.75 17.59
C ALA A 78 25.51 1.71 18.73
N GLY A 79 24.33 1.53 19.32
CA GLY A 79 23.89 2.33 20.47
C GLY A 79 22.42 2.17 20.79
N VAL A 80 22.00 2.76 21.90
CA VAL A 80 20.59 2.82 22.32
C VAL A 80 19.90 4.02 21.69
N VAL A 81 18.70 3.84 21.18
CA VAL A 81 17.86 4.92 20.63
C VAL A 81 17.44 5.87 21.76
N GLU A 82 17.86 7.12 21.69
CA GLU A 82 17.53 8.15 22.67
C GLU A 82 16.35 9.00 22.24
N HIS A 83 16.28 9.39 20.94
CA HIS A 83 15.20 10.17 20.36
C HIS A 83 14.86 9.69 18.97
N ILE A 84 13.57 9.78 18.61
CA ILE A 84 13.03 9.57 17.27
C ILE A 84 12.24 10.81 16.91
N GLU A 85 12.63 11.48 15.82
CA GLU A 85 12.12 12.80 15.40
C GLU A 85 11.26 12.72 14.12
N PHE A 86 10.77 11.52 13.76
CA PHE A 86 9.94 11.31 12.57
C PHE A 86 8.78 10.36 12.83
N GLU A 87 7.74 10.50 12.00
CA GLU A 87 6.62 9.57 11.93
C GLU A 87 6.58 8.86 10.57
N SER A 88 6.00 7.64 10.56
CA SER A 88 5.80 6.89 9.32
C SER A 88 4.89 7.66 8.35
N GLY A 89 5.33 7.85 7.10
CA GLY A 89 4.62 8.62 6.09
C GLY A 89 4.87 10.14 6.13
N GLN A 90 5.69 10.63 7.06
CA GLN A 90 6.04 12.04 7.15
C GLN A 90 6.94 12.47 6.00
N GLN A 91 6.74 13.70 5.52
CA GLN A 91 7.66 14.35 4.59
C GLN A 91 8.82 14.98 5.36
N VAL A 92 10.04 14.73 4.90
CA VAL A 92 11.27 15.26 5.50
C VAL A 92 12.16 15.89 4.45
N SER A 93 12.95 16.86 4.87
CA SER A 93 13.94 17.55 4.04
C SER A 93 15.33 16.99 4.27
N ALA A 94 16.21 17.17 3.28
CA ALA A 94 17.62 16.79 3.38
C ALA A 94 18.26 17.44 4.62
N GLY A 95 18.91 16.63 5.46
CA GLY A 95 19.55 17.07 6.71
C GLY A 95 18.67 17.01 7.96
N ASP A 96 17.36 16.80 7.85
CA ASP A 96 16.48 16.64 9.02
C ASP A 96 16.94 15.48 9.90
N LEU A 97 16.93 15.70 11.21
CA LEU A 97 17.28 14.66 12.18
C LEU A 97 16.13 13.63 12.24
N LEU A 98 16.45 12.38 11.98
CA LEU A 98 15.49 11.29 12.06
C LEU A 98 15.59 10.56 13.40
N LEU A 99 16.80 10.23 13.79
CA LEU A 99 17.05 9.44 14.99
C LEU A 99 18.36 9.86 15.64
N LYS A 100 18.38 9.88 16.97
CA LYS A 100 19.57 10.10 17.78
C LYS A 100 19.80 8.89 18.68
N LEU A 101 21.01 8.35 18.61
CA LEU A 101 21.49 7.37 19.57
C LEU A 101 22.05 8.07 20.81
N ASN A 102 22.10 7.37 21.94
CA ASN A 102 22.73 7.89 23.14
C ASN A 102 24.21 8.22 22.87
N THR A 103 24.63 9.40 23.31
CA THR A 103 25.95 9.96 23.02
C THR A 103 26.71 10.42 24.26
N ASP A 104 26.22 10.14 25.47
CA ASP A 104 26.78 10.69 26.73
C ASP A 104 28.25 10.33 26.92
N THR A 105 28.59 9.05 26.74
CA THR A 105 29.97 8.56 26.83
C THR A 105 30.89 9.15 25.76
N ASP A 106 30.37 9.27 24.54
CA ASP A 106 31.15 9.80 23.41
C ASP A 106 31.37 11.31 23.54
N GLN A 107 30.41 12.04 24.13
CA GLN A 107 30.58 13.46 24.45
C GLN A 107 31.64 13.67 25.54
N ALA A 108 31.60 12.85 26.60
CA ALA A 108 32.63 12.91 27.63
C ALA A 108 34.02 12.60 27.06
N ALA A 109 34.12 11.61 26.18
CA ALA A 109 35.37 11.29 25.46
C ALA A 109 35.84 12.47 24.60
N LEU A 110 34.93 13.14 23.88
CA LEU A 110 35.28 14.33 23.09
C LEU A 110 35.83 15.46 23.97
N GLU A 111 35.25 15.72 25.14
CA GLU A 111 35.75 16.77 26.05
C GLU A 111 37.14 16.41 26.57
N THR A 112 37.45 15.15 26.85
CA THR A 112 38.79 14.66 27.22
C THR A 112 39.78 14.93 26.09
N LEU A 113 39.47 14.54 24.86
CA LEU A 113 40.34 14.75 23.71
C LEU A 113 40.55 16.24 23.40
N LYS A 114 39.53 17.08 23.55
CA LYS A 114 39.68 18.52 23.44
C LYS A 114 40.62 19.12 24.53
N ALA A 115 40.61 18.55 25.72
CA ALA A 115 41.55 18.95 26.76
C ALA A 115 43.00 18.59 26.41
N GLU A 116 43.20 17.39 25.85
CA GLU A 116 44.52 16.91 25.35
C GLU A 116 45.00 17.84 24.20
N GLN A 117 44.11 18.16 23.24
CA GLN A 117 44.38 19.07 22.13
C GLN A 117 44.83 20.44 22.63
N ARG A 118 44.10 21.03 23.63
CA ARG A 118 44.50 22.31 24.23
C ARG A 118 45.89 22.25 24.87
N LEU A 119 46.22 21.15 25.57
CA LEU A 119 47.54 20.97 26.14
C LEU A 119 48.60 20.89 25.04
N ALA A 120 48.39 20.09 24.00
CA ALA A 120 49.31 19.97 22.85
C ALA A 120 49.50 21.33 22.14
N LEU A 121 48.41 22.09 21.95
CA LEU A 121 48.47 23.44 21.35
C LEU A 121 49.35 24.39 22.21
N GLN A 122 49.13 24.45 23.51
CA GLN A 122 49.96 25.27 24.41
C GLN A 122 51.45 24.87 24.38
N GLN A 123 51.73 23.59 24.27
CA GLN A 123 53.08 23.06 24.13
C GLN A 123 53.71 23.52 22.81
N PHE A 124 52.98 23.37 21.69
CA PHE A 124 53.40 23.79 20.35
C PHE A 124 53.65 25.32 20.32
N GLU A 125 52.72 26.12 20.83
CA GLU A 125 52.89 27.59 20.90
C GLU A 125 54.14 28.00 21.70
N ARG A 126 54.36 27.35 22.85
CA ARG A 126 55.57 27.56 23.65
C ARG A 126 56.81 27.25 22.83
N TYR A 127 56.84 26.10 22.16
CA TYR A 127 58.01 25.68 21.39
C TYR A 127 58.19 26.54 20.10
N SER A 128 57.10 26.98 19.50
CA SER A 128 57.11 27.94 18.38
C SER A 128 57.77 29.28 18.74
N ASN A 129 57.59 29.73 19.99
CA ASN A 129 58.24 30.94 20.48
C ASN A 129 59.75 30.69 20.82
N LEU A 130 60.07 29.55 21.39
CA LEU A 130 61.45 29.21 21.78
C LEU A 130 62.34 28.90 20.60
N ILE A 131 61.83 28.31 19.51
CA ILE A 131 62.61 28.02 18.29
C ILE A 131 63.08 29.25 17.60
N ARG A 132 62.26 30.35 17.60
CA ARG A 132 62.63 31.65 17.07
C ARG A 132 63.84 32.25 17.78
N GLY A 133 63.96 31.99 19.07
CA GLY A 133 65.13 32.34 19.92
C GLY A 133 66.26 31.38 19.86
N LYS A 134 66.22 30.33 19.03
CA LYS A 134 67.23 29.25 18.95
C LYS A 134 67.47 28.55 20.30
N THR A 135 66.45 28.52 21.19
CA THR A 135 66.61 27.98 22.54
C THR A 135 66.30 26.48 22.60
N ILE A 136 65.67 25.94 21.57
CA ILE A 136 65.31 24.51 21.46
C ILE A 136 65.84 23.96 20.11
N SER A 137 65.89 22.61 20.03
CA SER A 137 66.24 21.93 18.78
C SER A 137 65.08 21.91 17.80
N GLN A 138 65.36 21.83 16.52
CA GLN A 138 64.35 21.66 15.47
C GLN A 138 63.54 20.39 15.73
N SER A 139 64.15 19.29 16.16
CA SER A 139 63.46 18.04 16.47
C SER A 139 62.43 18.18 17.58
N ALA A 140 62.70 18.95 18.64
CA ALA A 140 61.75 19.20 19.70
C ALA A 140 60.53 20.03 19.25
N PHE A 141 60.74 20.98 18.34
CA PHE A 141 59.64 21.71 17.71
C PHE A 141 58.81 20.83 16.81
N ASP A 142 59.45 20.00 15.96
CA ASP A 142 58.78 19.10 15.06
C ASP A 142 57.95 18.02 15.84
N GLU A 143 58.48 17.57 16.95
CA GLU A 143 57.77 16.64 17.88
C GLU A 143 56.52 17.28 18.48
N ALA A 144 56.64 18.53 18.97
CA ALA A 144 55.47 19.26 19.51
C ALA A 144 54.40 19.51 18.42
N LYS A 145 54.84 19.81 17.21
CA LYS A 145 53.94 19.96 16.05
C LYS A 145 53.21 18.67 15.74
N ALA A 146 53.94 17.57 15.63
CA ALA A 146 53.38 16.24 15.37
C ALA A 146 52.37 15.82 16.45
N THR A 147 52.68 16.14 17.73
CA THR A 147 51.79 15.87 18.85
C THR A 147 50.47 16.63 18.76
N LEU A 148 50.52 17.90 18.38
CA LEU A 148 49.32 18.70 18.16
C LEU A 148 48.50 18.14 17.00
N GLU A 149 49.10 17.87 15.85
CA GLU A 149 48.44 17.29 14.69
C GLU A 149 47.76 15.94 15.05
N ALA A 150 48.39 15.10 15.84
CA ALA A 150 47.81 13.85 16.32
C ALA A 150 46.61 14.07 17.26
N ALA A 151 46.67 15.06 18.14
CA ALA A 151 45.57 15.42 19.04
C ALA A 151 44.38 15.98 18.29
N GLU A 152 44.63 16.82 17.27
CA GLU A 152 43.58 17.33 16.36
C GLU A 152 42.89 16.20 15.60
N ALA A 153 43.65 15.27 15.07
CA ALA A 153 43.11 14.14 14.36
C ALA A 153 42.17 13.29 15.24
N ARG A 154 42.54 13.06 16.51
CA ARG A 154 41.69 12.32 17.48
C ARG A 154 40.38 13.06 17.81
N VAL A 155 40.43 14.39 17.93
CA VAL A 155 39.22 15.20 18.13
C VAL A 155 38.30 15.09 16.91
N HIS A 156 38.85 15.14 15.70
CA HIS A 156 38.08 14.96 14.46
C HIS A 156 37.45 13.57 14.37
N GLU A 157 38.17 12.52 14.71
CA GLU A 157 37.66 11.15 14.75
C GLU A 157 36.46 11.02 15.69
N GLN A 158 36.59 11.51 16.92
CA GLN A 158 35.51 11.44 17.91
C GLN A 158 34.28 12.28 17.48
N GLN A 159 34.51 13.41 16.84
CA GLN A 159 33.43 14.23 16.29
C GLN A 159 32.69 13.50 15.15
N ALA A 160 33.40 12.76 14.31
CA ALA A 160 32.80 11.95 13.25
C ALA A 160 31.94 10.81 13.84
N ILE A 161 32.40 10.15 14.92
CA ILE A 161 31.61 9.16 15.66
C ILE A 161 30.30 9.75 16.17
N LEU A 162 30.36 10.93 16.82
CA LEU A 162 29.18 11.62 17.31
C LEU A 162 28.20 12.02 16.18
N ASN A 163 28.75 12.44 15.03
CA ASN A 163 27.94 12.76 13.87
C ASN A 163 27.21 11.55 13.32
N LYS A 164 27.86 10.38 13.27
CA LYS A 164 27.28 9.11 12.83
C LYS A 164 26.17 8.58 13.76
N LYS A 165 26.20 8.98 15.03
CA LYS A 165 25.13 8.66 16.00
C LYS A 165 23.88 9.54 15.85
N ARG A 166 23.92 10.56 14.99
CA ARG A 166 22.78 11.41 14.61
C ARG A 166 22.40 11.08 13.19
N ILE A 167 21.42 10.22 13.02
CA ILE A 167 20.96 9.75 11.70
C ILE A 167 20.06 10.82 11.09
N ARG A 168 20.41 11.28 9.89
CA ARG A 168 19.71 12.36 9.17
C ARG A 168 19.20 11.88 7.82
N ALA A 169 18.18 12.56 7.31
CA ALA A 169 17.67 12.34 5.96
C ALA A 169 18.72 12.80 4.92
N PRO A 170 19.12 11.95 3.97
CA PRO A 170 20.12 12.30 2.97
C PRO A 170 19.57 13.16 1.82
N PHE A 171 18.25 13.16 1.59
CA PHE A 171 17.55 13.94 0.57
C PHE A 171 16.08 14.14 0.97
N ASP A 172 15.40 15.05 0.27
CA ASP A 172 13.97 15.31 0.47
C ASP A 172 13.16 14.09 0.07
N SER A 173 12.36 13.55 0.99
CA SER A 173 11.64 12.30 0.78
C SER A 173 10.42 12.16 1.69
N ILE A 174 9.65 11.11 1.43
CA ILE A 174 8.62 10.62 2.36
C ILE A 174 9.20 9.40 3.08
N ILE A 175 9.17 9.45 4.41
CA ILE A 175 9.65 8.39 5.29
C ILE A 175 8.73 7.15 5.17
N GLY A 176 9.33 5.97 5.10
CA GLY A 176 8.62 4.70 5.12
C GLY A 176 8.09 4.32 6.52
N LEU A 177 7.88 3.02 6.71
CA LEU A 177 7.48 2.50 8.02
C LEU A 177 8.67 2.47 8.97
N ARG A 178 8.49 2.99 10.17
CA ARG A 178 9.48 2.92 11.25
C ARG A 178 9.68 1.48 11.70
N MET A 179 10.94 1.06 11.77
CA MET A 179 11.34 -0.31 12.14
C MET A 179 12.03 -0.40 13.50
N VAL A 180 12.17 0.72 14.23
CA VAL A 180 12.90 0.80 15.49
C VAL A 180 12.08 1.53 16.56
N ASP A 181 12.35 1.24 17.83
CA ASP A 181 11.63 1.80 18.96
C ASP A 181 12.57 2.58 19.91
N LEU A 182 11.98 3.53 20.65
CA LEU A 182 12.68 4.30 21.66
C LEU A 182 13.24 3.35 22.76
N GLY A 183 14.48 3.53 23.15
CA GLY A 183 15.15 2.68 24.12
C GLY A 183 15.69 1.36 23.57
N GLN A 184 15.43 1.07 22.28
CA GLN A 184 15.98 -0.12 21.62
C GLN A 184 17.50 0.01 21.42
N PHE A 185 18.23 -1.08 21.63
CA PHE A 185 19.63 -1.17 21.22
C PHE A 185 19.72 -1.55 19.74
N LEU A 186 20.47 -0.79 18.97
CA LEU A 186 20.72 -1.02 17.54
C LEU A 186 22.16 -1.49 17.32
N GLU A 187 22.31 -2.57 16.59
CA GLU A 187 23.60 -3.01 16.04
C GLU A 187 23.91 -2.26 14.74
N VAL A 188 25.17 -2.21 14.34
CA VAL A 188 25.57 -1.57 13.07
C VAL A 188 24.84 -2.22 11.90
N GLY A 189 24.25 -1.40 11.02
CA GLY A 189 23.51 -1.86 9.86
C GLY A 189 22.05 -2.23 10.13
N THR A 190 21.51 -1.99 11.33
CA THR A 190 20.09 -2.22 11.63
C THR A 190 19.23 -1.24 10.82
N PRO A 191 18.27 -1.71 10.03
CA PRO A 191 17.38 -0.83 9.26
C PRO A 191 16.48 -0.02 10.19
N ILE A 192 16.40 1.28 9.95
CA ILE A 192 15.58 2.23 10.73
C ILE A 192 14.27 2.50 10.00
N VAL A 193 14.35 2.66 8.66
CA VAL A 193 13.22 2.97 7.77
C VAL A 193 13.55 2.55 6.34
#